data_2eab953e505d846640601e1b38eac650
#
_entry.id   2eab953e505d846640601e1b38eac650
#
_cell.length_a   1.000
_cell.length_b   1.000
_cell.length_c   1.000
_cell.angle_alpha   90.00
_cell.angle_beta   90.00
_cell.angle_gamma   90.00
#
_symmetry.space_group_name_H-M   'P 1'
#
loop_
_entity.id
_entity.type
_entity.pdbx_description
1 polymer ?
#
loop_
_entity_poly.entity_id
_entity_poly.type
_entity_poly.pdbx_seq_one_letter_code
_entity_poly.pdbx_strand_id
1 'polypeptide(L)'
;MKKNFLLGLVCLLLANVQMEVKAQVKPYDFTDGTLFYKIVSKEVKEVYVVSEKPRGGYTVKLKGVLSIPESTTHDGTAYAVTGIGKQAFYMCEGLTAVTLPNTLKSINDKSFLGCHGLTSIKIPNLVEKIGKWAFMSCAQLERIDVEENNKKYCSKDGVLFN
;
A
#
# COMPACT_ATOMS: atom_id res chain seq x y z
N MET A 1 -40.05 17.93 36.84
CA MET A 1 -39.70 16.72 36.04
C MET A 1 -39.39 16.95 34.54
N LYS A 2 -39.61 18.14 33.92
CA LYS A 2 -39.34 18.38 32.50
C LYS A 2 -37.89 18.81 32.13
N LYS A 3 -37.11 19.35 33.08
CA LYS A 3 -35.73 19.81 32.81
C LYS A 3 -34.70 18.70 32.64
N ASN A 4 -34.89 17.55 33.30
CA ASN A 4 -33.90 16.42 33.21
C ASN A 4 -34.05 15.60 31.93
N PHE A 5 -35.23 15.63 31.29
CA PHE A 5 -35.44 14.89 30.03
C PHE A 5 -34.73 15.59 28.85
N LEU A 6 -34.68 16.92 28.86
CA LEU A 6 -34.02 17.71 27.81
C LEU A 6 -32.50 17.56 27.87
N LEU A 7 -31.93 17.48 29.09
CA LEU A 7 -30.47 17.29 29.27
C LEU A 7 -30.01 15.90 28.79
N GLY A 8 -30.82 14.86 29.03
CA GLY A 8 -30.52 13.51 28.53
C GLY A 8 -30.56 13.42 27.02
N LEU A 9 -31.50 14.12 26.37
CA LEU A 9 -31.60 14.12 24.91
C LEU A 9 -30.44 14.87 24.25
N VAL A 10 -30.00 15.99 24.85
CA VAL A 10 -28.84 16.76 24.36
C VAL A 10 -27.53 15.96 24.54
N CYS A 11 -27.36 15.21 25.65
CA CYS A 11 -26.21 14.36 25.85
C CYS A 11 -26.17 13.17 24.86
N LEU A 12 -27.34 12.58 24.53
CA LEU A 12 -27.41 11.52 23.51
C LEU A 12 -27.10 12.03 22.11
N LEU A 13 -27.59 13.24 21.76
CA LEU A 13 -27.27 13.88 20.47
C LEU A 13 -25.78 14.25 20.36
N LEU A 14 -25.18 14.78 21.46
CA LEU A 14 -23.73 15.06 21.46
C LEU A 14 -22.87 13.81 21.43
N ALA A 15 -23.29 12.72 22.08
CA ALA A 15 -22.59 11.43 22.01
C ALA A 15 -22.66 10.83 20.60
N ASN A 16 -23.80 10.94 19.89
CA ASN A 16 -23.91 10.49 18.52
C ASN A 16 -23.09 11.34 17.54
N VAL A 17 -23.05 12.68 17.74
CA VAL A 17 -22.18 13.57 16.95
C VAL A 17 -20.70 13.29 17.20
N GLN A 18 -20.29 12.92 18.42
CA GLN A 18 -18.91 12.52 18.70
C GLN A 18 -18.58 11.11 18.17
N MET A 19 -19.55 10.22 18.00
CA MET A 19 -19.34 8.93 17.33
C MET A 19 -19.23 9.08 15.81
N GLU A 20 -19.90 10.04 15.18
CA GLU A 20 -19.77 10.30 13.73
C GLU A 20 -18.46 11.02 13.37
N VAL A 21 -17.87 11.78 14.26
CA VAL A 21 -16.60 12.52 14.02
C VAL A 21 -15.35 11.63 14.10
N LYS A 22 -15.46 10.37 14.48
CA LYS A 22 -14.45 9.37 14.15
C LYS A 22 -14.67 8.82 12.73
N ALA A 23 -14.90 9.69 11.75
CA ALA A 23 -14.73 9.34 10.36
C ALA A 23 -13.35 8.67 10.23
N GLN A 24 -13.34 7.40 9.86
CA GLN A 24 -12.11 6.62 9.72
C GLN A 24 -11.19 7.40 8.79
N VAL A 25 -10.07 7.90 9.32
CA VAL A 25 -9.06 8.56 8.49
C VAL A 25 -8.60 7.53 7.46
N LYS A 26 -9.01 7.73 6.21
CA LYS A 26 -8.61 6.85 5.11
C LYS A 26 -7.09 6.94 4.95
N PRO A 27 -6.38 5.83 4.82
CA PRO A 27 -4.94 5.85 4.62
C PRO A 27 -4.53 6.29 3.21
N TYR A 28 -5.50 6.54 2.34
CA TYR A 28 -5.32 6.91 0.92
C TYR A 28 -6.07 8.20 0.58
N ASP A 29 -5.67 8.83 -0.52
CA ASP A 29 -6.32 10.02 -1.06
C ASP A 29 -7.35 9.65 -2.15
N PHE A 30 -7.03 8.67 -3.02
CA PHE A 30 -7.92 8.20 -4.07
C PHE A 30 -7.67 6.73 -4.44
N THR A 31 -8.48 6.18 -5.34
CA THR A 31 -8.38 4.82 -5.88
C THR A 31 -8.74 4.81 -7.37
N ASP A 32 -8.16 3.85 -8.11
CA ASP A 32 -8.54 3.53 -9.49
C ASP A 32 -9.58 2.39 -9.58
N GLY A 33 -10.11 1.95 -8.43
CA GLY A 33 -11.03 0.82 -8.30
C GLY A 33 -10.36 -0.50 -7.93
N THR A 34 -9.05 -0.62 -8.13
CA THR A 34 -8.25 -1.81 -7.77
C THR A 34 -7.22 -1.50 -6.70
N LEU A 35 -6.47 -0.42 -6.90
CA LEU A 35 -5.42 0.03 -6.00
C LEU A 35 -5.83 1.34 -5.32
N PHE A 36 -5.20 1.60 -4.18
CA PHE A 36 -5.39 2.80 -3.38
C PHE A 36 -4.10 3.59 -3.36
N TYR A 37 -4.19 4.91 -3.51
CA TYR A 37 -3.05 5.78 -3.71
C TYR A 37 -3.00 6.91 -2.69
N LYS A 38 -1.80 7.22 -2.21
CA LYS A 38 -1.48 8.36 -1.36
C LYS A 38 -0.61 9.33 -2.13
N ILE A 39 -1.03 10.58 -2.27
CA ILE A 39 -0.20 11.65 -2.85
C ILE A 39 0.92 11.95 -1.87
N VAL A 40 2.17 11.78 -2.32
CA VAL A 40 3.37 12.04 -1.51
C VAL A 40 4.06 13.34 -1.93
N SER A 41 3.88 13.73 -3.20
CA SER A 41 4.28 15.06 -3.67
C SER A 41 3.33 15.55 -4.75
N LYS A 42 2.82 16.76 -4.59
CA LYS A 42 2.02 17.46 -5.61
C LYS A 42 2.91 18.18 -6.62
N GLU A 43 4.07 18.66 -6.19
CA GLU A 43 5.02 19.42 -7.00
C GLU A 43 5.60 18.54 -8.12
N VAL A 44 6.14 17.36 -7.73
CA VAL A 44 6.70 16.38 -8.70
C VAL A 44 5.69 15.31 -9.12
N LYS A 45 4.44 15.42 -8.68
CA LYS A 45 3.31 14.54 -9.05
C LYS A 45 3.62 13.07 -8.80
N GLU A 46 3.92 12.73 -7.55
CA GLU A 46 4.22 11.36 -7.12
C GLU A 46 3.18 10.81 -6.17
N VAL A 47 2.89 9.51 -6.31
CA VAL A 47 2.02 8.74 -5.43
C VAL A 47 2.68 7.44 -4.98
N TYR A 48 2.23 6.95 -3.82
CA TYR A 48 2.50 5.60 -3.36
C TYR A 48 1.23 4.75 -3.45
N VAL A 49 1.38 3.49 -3.84
CA VAL A 49 0.35 2.49 -3.61
C VAL A 49 0.30 2.20 -2.11
N VAL A 50 -0.88 2.28 -1.53
CA VAL A 50 -1.09 2.08 -0.08
C VAL A 50 -2.21 1.07 0.16
N SER A 51 -2.38 0.65 1.40
CA SER A 51 -3.49 -0.21 1.79
C SER A 51 -4.82 0.54 1.80
N GLU A 52 -5.90 -0.18 1.58
CA GLU A 52 -7.27 0.31 1.76
C GLU A 52 -7.56 0.64 3.23
N LYS A 53 -7.02 -0.15 4.16
CA LYS A 53 -7.29 -0.06 5.60
C LYS A 53 -6.13 0.55 6.38
N PRO A 54 -6.39 1.29 7.48
CA PRO A 54 -5.35 1.95 8.28
C PRO A 54 -4.30 0.99 8.87
N ARG A 55 -4.66 -0.29 9.08
CA ARG A 55 -3.76 -1.33 9.61
C ARG A 55 -3.19 -2.27 8.55
N GLY A 56 -3.33 -1.89 7.28
CA GLY A 56 -2.91 -2.67 6.12
C GLY A 56 -4.00 -3.60 5.57
N GLY A 57 -3.79 -4.05 4.34
CA GLY A 57 -4.67 -4.98 3.63
C GLY A 57 -5.82 -4.33 2.87
N TYR A 58 -6.61 -5.19 2.24
CA TYR A 58 -7.73 -4.87 1.36
C TYR A 58 -9.01 -5.54 1.85
N THR A 59 -10.16 -4.91 1.58
CA THR A 59 -11.48 -5.52 1.86
C THR A 59 -11.73 -6.67 0.90
N VAL A 60 -11.47 -6.45 -0.39
CA VAL A 60 -11.45 -7.52 -1.39
C VAL A 60 -10.04 -8.08 -1.46
N LYS A 61 -9.87 -9.36 -1.17
CA LYS A 61 -8.56 -10.01 -1.23
C LYS A 61 -8.06 -10.05 -2.67
N LEU A 62 -6.96 -9.36 -2.93
CA LEU A 62 -6.26 -9.42 -4.21
C LEU A 62 -5.75 -10.85 -4.46
N LYS A 63 -5.92 -11.34 -5.70
CA LYS A 63 -5.57 -12.71 -6.08
C LYS A 63 -4.88 -12.74 -7.46
N GLY A 64 -4.06 -13.77 -7.67
CA GLY A 64 -3.41 -14.01 -8.95
C GLY A 64 -2.31 -12.99 -9.24
N VAL A 65 -2.21 -12.60 -10.51
CA VAL A 65 -1.19 -11.66 -10.99
C VAL A 65 -1.67 -10.23 -10.86
N LEU A 66 -0.89 -9.38 -10.21
CA LEU A 66 -1.14 -7.94 -10.09
C LEU A 66 -0.09 -7.16 -10.86
N SER A 67 -0.52 -6.28 -11.76
CA SER A 67 0.37 -5.30 -12.39
C SER A 67 0.13 -3.93 -11.78
N ILE A 68 1.17 -3.32 -11.23
CA ILE A 68 1.12 -1.96 -10.69
C ILE A 68 1.52 -1.01 -11.81
N PRO A 69 0.69 -0.02 -12.17
CA PRO A 69 0.96 0.88 -13.28
C PRO A 69 2.10 1.86 -12.96
N GLU A 70 2.79 2.36 -14.00
CA GLU A 70 3.82 3.40 -13.86
C GLU A 70 3.24 4.75 -13.44
N SER A 71 1.97 5.01 -13.81
CA SER A 71 1.26 6.24 -13.46
C SER A 71 -0.23 5.99 -13.26
N THR A 72 -0.88 6.90 -12.57
CA THR A 72 -2.33 6.94 -12.35
C THR A 72 -2.82 8.39 -12.46
N THR A 73 -4.11 8.58 -12.75
CA THR A 73 -4.69 9.93 -12.91
C THR A 73 -5.70 10.20 -11.79
N HIS A 74 -5.62 11.40 -11.21
CA HIS A 74 -6.58 11.91 -10.23
C HIS A 74 -6.85 13.38 -10.51
N ASP A 75 -8.14 13.75 -10.60
CA ASP A 75 -8.61 15.11 -10.90
C ASP A 75 -7.89 15.73 -12.12
N GLY A 76 -7.78 14.95 -13.21
CA GLY A 76 -7.13 15.37 -14.46
C GLY A 76 -5.60 15.48 -14.40
N THR A 77 -4.98 15.20 -13.26
CA THR A 77 -3.53 15.22 -13.07
C THR A 77 -2.97 13.80 -13.09
N ALA A 78 -1.95 13.56 -13.93
CA ALA A 78 -1.20 12.31 -13.93
C ALA A 78 -0.13 12.32 -12.83
N TYR A 79 -0.06 11.24 -12.05
CA TYR A 79 0.91 11.03 -10.98
C TYR A 79 1.73 9.78 -11.27
N ALA A 80 3.06 9.86 -11.15
CA ALA A 80 3.94 8.71 -11.22
C ALA A 80 3.82 7.84 -9.96
N VAL A 81 3.76 6.52 -10.12
CA VAL A 81 3.78 5.58 -9.00
C VAL A 81 5.23 5.30 -8.62
N THR A 82 5.70 5.91 -7.53
CA THR A 82 7.11 5.87 -7.13
C THR A 82 7.38 5.08 -5.84
N GLY A 83 6.34 4.57 -5.19
CA GLY A 83 6.52 3.79 -3.98
C GLY A 83 5.40 2.80 -3.68
N ILE A 84 5.78 1.72 -2.99
CA ILE A 84 4.86 0.84 -2.31
C ILE A 84 4.87 1.24 -0.82
N GLY A 85 3.73 1.68 -0.32
CA GLY A 85 3.57 2.17 1.04
C GLY A 85 3.73 1.09 2.10
N LYS A 86 3.89 1.52 3.35
CA LYS A 86 3.94 0.61 4.50
C LYS A 86 2.68 -0.26 4.54
N GLN A 87 2.87 -1.58 4.66
CA GLN A 87 1.79 -2.57 4.74
C GLN A 87 0.79 -2.52 3.56
N ALA A 88 1.19 -2.01 2.39
CA ALA A 88 0.30 -1.85 1.23
C ALA A 88 -0.41 -3.16 0.87
N PHE A 89 0.32 -4.26 0.78
CA PHE A 89 -0.20 -5.59 0.44
C PHE A 89 -0.14 -6.57 1.62
N TYR A 90 -0.25 -6.06 2.85
CA TYR A 90 -0.22 -6.89 4.06
C TYR A 90 -1.27 -8.01 4.01
N MET A 91 -0.83 -9.28 4.17
CA MET A 91 -1.68 -10.48 4.14
C MET A 91 -2.50 -10.65 2.86
N CYS A 92 -2.00 -10.17 1.72
CA CYS A 92 -2.55 -10.47 0.40
C CYS A 92 -2.11 -11.89 -0.05
N GLU A 93 -2.58 -12.90 0.66
CA GLU A 93 -2.16 -14.30 0.54
C GLU A 93 -2.41 -14.91 -0.84
N GLY A 94 -3.40 -14.38 -1.57
CA GLY A 94 -3.78 -14.87 -2.89
C GLY A 94 -2.99 -14.30 -4.06
N LEU A 95 -2.10 -13.31 -3.84
CA LEU A 95 -1.23 -12.79 -4.89
C LEU A 95 -0.15 -13.84 -5.23
N THR A 96 -0.06 -14.22 -6.52
CA THR A 96 0.92 -15.19 -7.01
C THR A 96 2.09 -14.52 -7.71
N ALA A 97 1.88 -13.36 -8.34
CA ALA A 97 2.92 -12.55 -8.95
C ALA A 97 2.58 -11.07 -8.86
N VAL A 98 3.59 -10.21 -8.77
CA VAL A 98 3.43 -8.75 -8.79
C VAL A 98 4.45 -8.17 -9.76
N THR A 99 3.97 -7.41 -10.75
CA THR A 99 4.82 -6.60 -11.63
C THR A 99 4.93 -5.20 -11.03
N LEU A 100 6.15 -4.81 -10.72
CA LEU A 100 6.48 -3.48 -10.20
C LEU A 100 6.81 -2.52 -11.35
N PRO A 101 6.39 -1.24 -11.30
CA PRO A 101 6.66 -0.27 -12.34
C PRO A 101 8.13 0.20 -12.33
N ASN A 102 8.67 0.56 -13.51
CA ASN A 102 10.04 1.06 -13.63
C ASN A 102 10.25 2.43 -12.94
N THR A 103 9.17 3.16 -12.66
CA THR A 103 9.18 4.43 -11.91
C THR A 103 9.40 4.24 -10.40
N LEU A 104 9.41 2.97 -9.89
CA LEU A 104 9.43 2.68 -8.48
C LEU A 104 10.78 3.01 -7.83
N LYS A 105 10.76 3.81 -6.77
CA LYS A 105 11.94 4.23 -5.99
C LYS A 105 12.02 3.55 -4.62
N SER A 106 10.85 3.15 -4.07
CA SER A 106 10.81 2.59 -2.71
C SER A 106 9.77 1.49 -2.52
N ILE A 107 10.16 0.46 -1.75
CA ILE A 107 9.30 -0.59 -1.21
C ILE A 107 9.39 -0.45 0.30
N ASN A 108 8.32 0.00 0.95
CA ASN A 108 8.39 0.36 2.36
C ASN A 108 8.14 -0.85 3.31
N ASP A 109 8.23 -0.59 4.62
CA ASP A 109 8.17 -1.62 5.65
C ASP A 109 6.93 -2.50 5.53
N LYS A 110 7.11 -3.81 5.64
CA LYS A 110 6.02 -4.82 5.66
C LYS A 110 5.09 -4.77 4.44
N SER A 111 5.51 -4.16 3.33
CA SER A 111 4.64 -3.90 2.18
C SER A 111 4.03 -5.18 1.59
N PHE A 112 4.76 -6.29 1.57
CA PHE A 112 4.30 -7.61 1.13
C PHE A 112 4.33 -8.65 2.26
N LEU A 113 4.33 -8.22 3.54
CA LEU A 113 4.34 -9.14 4.67
C LEU A 113 3.13 -10.09 4.61
N GLY A 114 3.39 -11.41 4.60
CA GLY A 114 2.36 -12.44 4.58
C GLY A 114 1.71 -12.65 3.21
N CYS A 115 2.33 -12.22 2.11
CA CYS A 115 1.91 -12.59 0.75
C CYS A 115 2.32 -14.05 0.47
N HIS A 116 1.64 -15.01 1.09
CA HIS A 116 2.03 -16.43 1.10
C HIS A 116 2.09 -17.07 -0.29
N GLY A 117 1.26 -16.60 -1.24
CA GLY A 117 1.19 -17.12 -2.60
C GLY A 117 2.22 -16.54 -3.56
N LEU A 118 2.95 -15.48 -3.17
CA LEU A 118 3.93 -14.82 -4.04
C LEU A 118 5.14 -15.73 -4.26
N THR A 119 5.40 -16.11 -5.53
CA THR A 119 6.47 -17.05 -5.88
C THR A 119 7.77 -16.37 -6.29
N SER A 120 7.67 -15.20 -6.92
CA SER A 120 8.84 -14.41 -7.33
C SER A 120 8.50 -12.93 -7.39
N ILE A 121 9.54 -12.10 -7.28
CA ILE A 121 9.41 -10.66 -7.52
C ILE A 121 10.67 -10.12 -8.17
N LYS A 122 10.51 -9.21 -9.15
CA LYS A 122 11.61 -8.52 -9.79
C LYS A 122 11.66 -7.06 -9.32
N ILE A 123 12.78 -6.67 -8.73
CA ILE A 123 13.03 -5.33 -8.21
C ILE A 123 13.53 -4.43 -9.33
N PRO A 124 12.83 -3.33 -9.68
CA PRO A 124 13.26 -2.40 -10.72
C PRO A 124 14.57 -1.67 -10.40
N ASN A 125 15.21 -1.16 -11.44
CA ASN A 125 16.53 -0.53 -11.34
C ASN A 125 16.55 0.78 -10.54
N LEU A 126 15.43 1.51 -10.46
CA LEU A 126 15.34 2.77 -9.70
C LEU A 126 15.04 2.58 -8.22
N VAL A 127 14.82 1.34 -7.74
CA VAL A 127 14.56 1.08 -6.32
C VAL A 127 15.81 1.34 -5.50
N GLU A 128 15.73 2.34 -4.63
CA GLU A 128 16.81 2.78 -3.73
C GLU A 128 16.57 2.35 -2.28
N LYS A 129 15.33 1.92 -1.94
CA LYS A 129 14.96 1.54 -0.58
C LYS A 129 14.03 0.34 -0.56
N ILE A 130 14.43 -0.68 0.21
CA ILE A 130 13.57 -1.79 0.63
C ILE A 130 13.49 -1.77 2.15
N GLY A 131 12.26 -1.63 2.67
CA GLY A 131 11.99 -1.47 4.09
C GLY A 131 12.09 -2.78 4.88
N LYS A 132 12.08 -2.67 6.21
CA LYS A 132 12.14 -3.82 7.11
C LYS A 132 10.96 -4.75 6.89
N TRP A 133 11.24 -6.06 6.82
CA TRP A 133 10.24 -7.12 6.67
C TRP A 133 9.34 -6.99 5.43
N ALA A 134 9.83 -6.32 4.38
CA ALA A 134 9.05 -6.08 3.16
C ALA A 134 8.46 -7.37 2.59
N PHE A 135 9.21 -8.47 2.58
CA PHE A 135 8.84 -9.79 2.06
C PHE A 135 8.77 -10.88 3.15
N MET A 136 8.69 -10.49 4.43
CA MET A 136 8.63 -11.47 5.52
C MET A 136 7.36 -12.32 5.40
N SER A 137 7.48 -13.62 5.71
CA SER A 137 6.37 -14.59 5.64
C SER A 137 5.74 -14.76 4.25
N CYS A 138 6.47 -14.50 3.17
CA CYS A 138 6.09 -14.90 1.82
C CYS A 138 6.49 -16.38 1.63
N ALA A 139 5.63 -17.30 2.08
CA ALA A 139 6.01 -18.72 2.25
C ALA A 139 6.41 -19.43 0.95
N GLN A 140 5.90 -18.97 -0.20
CA GLN A 140 6.21 -19.53 -1.51
C GLN A 140 7.21 -18.71 -2.32
N LEU A 141 7.83 -17.68 -1.70
CA LEU A 141 8.78 -16.83 -2.41
C LEU A 141 10.12 -17.56 -2.60
N GLU A 142 10.35 -18.02 -3.81
CA GLU A 142 11.55 -18.78 -4.20
C GLU A 142 12.69 -17.86 -4.64
N ARG A 143 12.36 -16.69 -5.21
CA ARG A 143 13.37 -15.79 -5.76
C ARG A 143 12.97 -14.31 -5.72
N ILE A 144 13.96 -13.48 -5.46
CA ILE A 144 13.91 -12.02 -5.63
C ILE A 144 14.99 -11.67 -6.66
N ASP A 145 14.58 -11.28 -7.86
CA ASP A 145 15.50 -10.82 -8.90
C ASP A 145 15.63 -9.30 -8.83
N VAL A 146 16.79 -8.78 -9.18
CA VAL A 146 17.04 -7.35 -9.29
C VAL A 146 17.42 -7.03 -10.73
N GLU A 147 16.83 -5.95 -11.28
CA GLU A 147 17.19 -5.49 -12.62
C GLU A 147 18.65 -5.04 -12.70
N GLU A 148 19.24 -5.27 -13.85
CA GLU A 148 20.57 -4.78 -14.18
C GLU A 148 20.63 -3.26 -13.98
N ASN A 149 21.80 -2.77 -13.58
CA ASN A 149 22.06 -1.35 -13.29
C ASN A 149 21.32 -0.77 -12.04
N ASN A 150 20.67 -1.56 -11.20
CA ASN A 150 20.27 -1.07 -9.89
C ASN A 150 21.52 -0.74 -9.07
N LYS A 151 21.55 0.48 -8.50
CA LYS A 151 22.73 1.03 -7.81
C LYS A 151 22.81 0.66 -6.33
N LYS A 152 21.76 0.07 -5.78
CA LYS A 152 21.64 -0.20 -4.34
C LYS A 152 21.50 -1.69 -4.03
N TYR A 153 20.95 -2.44 -4.96
CA TYR A 153 20.64 -3.86 -4.77
C TYR A 153 21.16 -4.70 -5.93
N CYS A 154 21.49 -5.93 -5.64
CA CYS A 154 21.73 -6.96 -6.64
C CYS A 154 21.10 -8.28 -6.19
N SER A 155 21.00 -9.24 -7.09
CA SER A 155 20.60 -10.59 -6.74
C SER A 155 21.53 -11.60 -7.35
N LYS A 156 21.78 -12.69 -6.61
CA LYS A 156 22.51 -13.87 -7.09
C LYS A 156 21.70 -15.10 -6.71
N ASP A 157 21.40 -15.93 -7.70
CA ASP A 157 20.63 -17.17 -7.50
C ASP A 157 19.29 -16.96 -6.80
N GLY A 158 18.62 -15.80 -7.06
CA GLY A 158 17.34 -15.42 -6.45
C GLY A 158 17.44 -14.83 -5.04
N VAL A 159 18.65 -14.67 -4.49
CA VAL A 159 18.88 -14.05 -3.18
C VAL A 159 19.21 -12.57 -3.35
N LEU A 160 18.50 -11.73 -2.61
CA LEU A 160 18.67 -10.27 -2.59
C LEU A 160 19.86 -9.88 -1.72
N PHE A 161 20.70 -8.96 -2.23
CA PHE A 161 21.81 -8.32 -1.53
C PHE A 161 21.75 -6.80 -1.67
N ASN A 162 22.35 -6.07 -0.72
CA ASN A 162 22.52 -4.62 -0.73
C ASN A 162 24.00 -4.25 -0.50
#